data_41da51b8e35f8af2a5d8503cae877e5f
#
_entry.id   41da51b8e35f8af2a5d8503cae877e5f
#
_cell.length_a   1.000
_cell.length_b   1.000
_cell.length_c   1.000
_cell.angle_alpha   90.00
_cell.angle_beta   90.00
_cell.angle_gamma   90.00
#
_symmetry.space_group_name_H-M   'P 1'
#
loop_
_entity.id
_entity.type
_entity.pdbx_description
1 polymer ?
#
loop_
_entity_poly.entity_id
_entity_poly.type
_entity_poly.pdbx_seq_one_letter_code
_entity_poly.pdbx_strand_id
1 'polypeptide(L)'
;MAADALGNDVNNVEIPVTGRICLVEYSIDNKITPDMIGEKKAEPALPEAYKKGALGLVTQDGAPQDAGEAGDAIEFWQQGHQINGESTITTTATLAEDTPLTRKVAYGAEPDENGVYGVDTLTPDAKWMAYYEEAYKSGRVMRRAGVVMVTANEPGQSTRGEVKGRALTFKWLADENYDGHKYIEAVYDPAKVLSM
;
A
#
# COMPACT_ATOMS: atom_id res chain seq x y z
N MET A 1 -9.26 5.66 29.38
CA MET A 1 -9.02 4.80 30.57
C MET A 1 -7.51 4.63 30.67
N ALA A 2 -6.96 4.56 31.87
CA ALA A 2 -5.54 4.23 32.03
C ALA A 2 -5.30 2.74 31.73
N ALA A 3 -4.07 2.39 31.38
CA ALA A 3 -3.66 1.01 31.23
C ALA A 3 -3.97 0.18 32.51
N ASP A 4 -4.28 -1.09 32.33
CA ASP A 4 -4.48 -2.00 33.46
C ASP A 4 -3.14 -2.36 34.16
N ALA A 5 -3.22 -3.14 35.24
CA ALA A 5 -2.03 -3.54 36.02
C ALA A 5 -1.02 -4.41 35.20
N LEU A 6 -1.41 -4.94 34.06
CA LEU A 6 -0.59 -5.72 33.14
C LEU A 6 -0.05 -4.88 31.98
N GLY A 7 -0.41 -3.58 31.93
CA GLY A 7 -0.01 -2.65 30.88
C GLY A 7 -0.91 -2.68 29.63
N ASN A 8 -2.05 -3.37 29.66
CA ASN A 8 -2.98 -3.38 28.55
C ASN A 8 -3.80 -2.08 28.53
N ASP A 9 -3.86 -1.41 27.39
CA ASP A 9 -4.65 -0.20 27.21
C ASP A 9 -5.53 -0.30 25.97
N VAL A 10 -6.83 -0.35 26.18
CA VAL A 10 -7.85 -0.46 25.12
C VAL A 10 -7.82 0.77 24.18
N ASN A 11 -7.29 1.92 24.64
CA ASN A 11 -7.18 3.11 23.81
C ASN A 11 -6.08 2.96 22.72
N ASN A 12 -5.21 1.97 22.85
CA ASN A 12 -4.20 1.65 21.85
C ASN A 12 -4.69 0.62 20.81
N VAL A 13 -5.93 0.11 20.96
CA VAL A 13 -6.54 -0.79 19.98
C VAL A 13 -7.06 0.03 18.80
N GLU A 14 -6.51 -0.23 17.62
CA GLU A 14 -6.95 0.42 16.40
C GLU A 14 -8.00 -0.42 15.69
N ILE A 15 -9.10 0.24 15.30
CA ILE A 15 -10.20 -0.39 14.54
C ILE A 15 -10.26 0.37 13.19
N PRO A 16 -9.86 -0.26 12.08
CA PRO A 16 -9.97 0.35 10.76
C PRO A 16 -11.41 0.71 10.42
N VAL A 17 -11.62 1.88 9.83
CA VAL A 17 -12.94 2.38 9.42
C VAL A 17 -12.99 2.57 7.92
N THR A 18 -11.93 3.12 7.35
CA THR A 18 -11.81 3.41 5.92
C THR A 18 -10.35 3.57 5.54
N GLY A 19 -10.08 3.57 4.25
CA GLY A 19 -8.75 3.80 3.73
C GLY A 19 -8.77 4.04 2.23
N ARG A 20 -7.60 4.27 1.66
CA ARG A 20 -7.41 4.38 0.22
C ARG A 20 -6.04 3.90 -0.21
N ILE A 21 -5.98 3.40 -1.43
CA ILE A 21 -4.75 3.07 -2.13
C ILE A 21 -4.69 3.97 -3.37
N CYS A 22 -3.60 4.69 -3.52
CA CYS A 22 -3.36 5.52 -4.69
C CYS A 22 -2.05 5.08 -5.35
N LEU A 23 -2.10 4.89 -6.65
CA LEU A 23 -0.92 4.62 -7.47
C LEU A 23 -0.82 5.68 -8.57
N VAL A 24 0.38 6.18 -8.75
CA VAL A 24 0.72 7.11 -9.82
C VAL A 24 2.00 6.68 -10.52
N GLU A 25 2.27 7.21 -11.69
CA GLU A 25 3.46 6.88 -12.45
C GLU A 25 4.74 7.10 -11.65
N TYR A 26 5.69 6.18 -11.83
CA TYR A 26 7.01 6.29 -11.22
C TYR A 26 7.75 7.50 -11.77
N SER A 27 7.83 8.56 -10.97
CA SER A 27 8.51 9.81 -11.29
C SER A 27 8.94 10.51 -10.01
N ILE A 28 10.07 11.23 -10.07
CA ILE A 28 10.54 12.06 -8.95
C ILE A 28 9.52 13.15 -8.57
N ASP A 29 8.75 13.66 -9.52
CA ASP A 29 7.73 14.68 -9.29
C ASP A 29 6.56 14.15 -8.44
N ASN A 30 6.40 12.84 -8.39
CA ASN A 30 5.38 12.15 -7.62
C ASN A 30 5.91 11.63 -6.27
N LYS A 31 7.15 11.94 -5.91
CA LYS A 31 7.72 11.55 -4.61
C LYS A 31 6.95 12.21 -3.46
N ILE A 32 6.57 11.41 -2.49
CA ILE A 32 6.00 11.89 -1.23
C ILE A 32 7.12 11.96 -0.20
N THR A 33 7.28 13.12 0.42
CA THR A 33 8.32 13.35 1.43
C THR A 33 7.73 13.23 2.86
N PRO A 34 8.55 12.99 3.89
CA PRO A 34 8.08 12.84 5.26
C PRO A 34 7.28 14.04 5.79
N ASP A 35 7.60 15.25 5.36
CA ASP A 35 6.89 16.47 5.75
C ASP A 35 5.49 16.58 5.12
N MET A 36 5.21 15.89 4.03
CA MET A 36 3.90 15.84 3.38
C MET A 36 2.89 14.98 4.13
N ILE A 37 3.34 13.91 4.82
CA ILE A 37 2.48 12.92 5.47
C ILE A 37 2.69 12.79 6.98
N GLY A 38 3.64 13.56 7.55
CA GLY A 38 4.08 13.45 8.94
C GLY A 38 2.97 13.53 9.99
N GLU A 39 3.28 13.11 11.20
CA GLU A 39 2.31 12.92 12.30
C GLU A 39 1.49 14.17 12.68
N LYS A 40 1.98 15.37 12.35
CA LYS A 40 1.31 16.66 12.62
C LYS A 40 0.38 17.12 11.49
N LYS A 41 0.33 16.40 10.39
CA LYS A 41 -0.48 16.75 9.21
C LYS A 41 -1.86 16.12 9.32
N ALA A 42 -2.89 16.90 9.64
CA ALA A 42 -4.28 16.45 9.58
C ALA A 42 -4.64 15.97 8.15
N GLU A 43 -4.24 16.77 7.16
CA GLU A 43 -4.37 16.43 5.75
C GLU A 43 -2.99 16.31 5.09
N PRO A 44 -2.75 15.24 4.31
CA PRO A 44 -1.48 15.08 3.60
C PRO A 44 -1.38 16.06 2.43
N ALA A 45 -0.21 16.62 2.21
CA ALA A 45 0.08 17.53 1.11
C ALA A 45 0.58 16.77 -0.12
N LEU A 46 -0.25 15.90 -0.70
CA LEU A 46 0.13 15.02 -1.81
C LEU A 46 0.31 15.79 -3.13
N PRO A 47 1.23 15.35 -4.00
CA PRO A 47 1.32 15.83 -5.37
C PRO A 47 0.00 15.70 -6.13
N GLU A 48 -0.24 16.58 -7.11
CA GLU A 48 -1.51 16.68 -7.84
C GLU A 48 -1.93 15.36 -8.51
N ALA A 49 -0.96 14.58 -8.99
CA ALA A 49 -1.22 13.28 -9.63
C ALA A 49 -2.04 12.33 -8.74
N TYR A 50 -1.85 12.38 -7.42
CA TYR A 50 -2.57 11.50 -6.48
C TYR A 50 -4.06 11.79 -6.37
N LYS A 51 -4.54 12.95 -6.79
CA LYS A 51 -5.98 13.26 -6.86
C LYS A 51 -6.72 12.33 -7.82
N LYS A 52 -6.03 11.83 -8.84
CA LYS A 52 -6.55 10.90 -9.85
C LYS A 52 -5.97 9.49 -9.72
N GLY A 53 -5.10 9.28 -8.73
CA GLY A 53 -4.36 8.04 -8.53
C GLY A 53 -5.09 6.99 -7.68
N ALA A 54 -6.30 7.27 -7.18
CA ALA A 54 -7.04 6.32 -6.35
C ALA A 54 -7.48 5.10 -7.15
N LEU A 55 -7.26 3.90 -6.61
CA LEU A 55 -7.66 2.63 -7.23
C LEU A 55 -9.15 2.31 -7.04
N GLY A 56 -9.90 3.18 -6.35
CA GLY A 56 -11.33 3.02 -6.09
C GLY A 56 -11.65 2.21 -4.84
N LEU A 57 -12.87 1.69 -4.79
CA LEU A 57 -13.37 0.91 -3.66
C LEU A 57 -12.70 -0.46 -3.56
N VAL A 58 -12.51 -0.89 -2.33
CA VAL A 58 -12.00 -2.21 -1.98
C VAL A 58 -13.15 -3.03 -1.39
N THR A 59 -13.18 -4.34 -1.64
CA THR A 59 -14.20 -5.22 -1.03
C THR A 59 -13.97 -5.31 0.48
N GLN A 60 -15.04 -5.52 1.24
CA GLN A 60 -14.95 -5.62 2.70
C GLN A 60 -13.99 -6.73 3.14
N ASP A 61 -14.09 -7.89 2.53
CA ASP A 61 -13.24 -9.06 2.85
C ASP A 61 -11.85 -9.01 2.20
N GLY A 62 -11.63 -8.03 1.30
CA GLY A 62 -10.38 -7.82 0.58
C GLY A 62 -9.70 -6.51 0.98
N ALA A 63 -9.94 -6.02 2.20
CA ALA A 63 -9.22 -4.88 2.75
C ALA A 63 -7.71 -5.12 2.70
N PRO A 64 -6.89 -4.06 2.58
CA PRO A 64 -5.45 -4.20 2.48
C PRO A 64 -4.85 -5.05 3.59
N GLN A 65 -4.09 -6.07 3.21
CA GLN A 65 -3.41 -6.97 4.13
C GLN A 65 -1.91 -6.98 3.81
N ASP A 66 -1.11 -6.67 4.81
CA ASP A 66 0.34 -6.71 4.69
C ASP A 66 0.88 -8.10 5.04
N ALA A 67 1.92 -8.51 4.33
CA ALA A 67 2.72 -9.67 4.64
C ALA A 67 4.20 -9.34 4.53
N GLY A 68 4.97 -9.81 5.51
CA GLY A 68 6.43 -9.69 5.53
C GLY A 68 7.05 -11.08 5.53
N GLU A 69 7.96 -11.33 4.60
CA GLU A 69 8.70 -12.58 4.52
C GLU A 69 10.21 -12.30 4.67
N ALA A 70 10.87 -13.07 5.51
CA ALA A 70 12.33 -13.06 5.57
C ALA A 70 12.88 -13.68 4.28
N GLY A 71 13.95 -13.10 3.74
CA GLY A 71 14.69 -13.76 2.67
C GLY A 71 15.37 -15.03 3.14
N ASP A 72 15.73 -15.90 2.20
CA ASP A 72 16.44 -17.14 2.50
C ASP A 72 17.73 -16.85 3.27
N ALA A 73 17.93 -17.61 4.34
CA ALA A 73 19.13 -17.46 5.15
C ALA A 73 20.36 -17.88 4.35
N ILE A 74 21.40 -17.06 4.41
CA ILE A 74 22.73 -17.37 3.86
C ILE A 74 23.53 -18.03 4.96
N GLU A 75 23.81 -19.32 4.82
CA GLU A 75 24.63 -20.07 5.76
C GLU A 75 26.12 -19.93 5.40
N PHE A 76 26.96 -19.85 6.43
CA PHE A 76 28.40 -19.85 6.24
C PHE A 76 28.95 -21.27 6.40
N TRP A 77 30.11 -21.50 5.82
CA TRP A 77 30.82 -22.79 5.97
C TRP A 77 31.10 -23.15 7.44
N GLN A 78 31.30 -22.15 8.31
CA GLN A 78 31.41 -22.35 9.75
C GLN A 78 30.02 -22.62 10.33
N GLN A 79 29.84 -23.75 10.98
CA GLN A 79 28.58 -24.16 11.61
C GLN A 79 28.07 -23.13 12.62
N GLY A 80 26.74 -22.88 12.60
CA GLY A 80 26.07 -22.02 13.56
C GLY A 80 26.11 -20.53 13.20
N HIS A 81 26.63 -20.16 12.04
CA HIS A 81 26.61 -18.78 11.55
C HIS A 81 25.74 -18.67 10.31
N GLN A 82 24.76 -17.77 10.37
CA GLN A 82 23.89 -17.42 9.23
C GLN A 82 23.53 -15.94 9.26
N ILE A 83 23.21 -15.37 8.11
CA ILE A 83 22.58 -14.06 7.99
C ILE A 83 21.27 -14.20 7.21
N ASN A 84 20.27 -13.40 7.55
CA ASN A 84 19.02 -13.37 6.81
C ASN A 84 19.24 -12.70 5.46
N GLY A 85 18.63 -13.24 4.41
CA GLY A 85 18.54 -12.59 3.12
C GLY A 85 17.64 -11.34 3.15
N GLU A 86 17.48 -10.71 2.00
CA GLU A 86 16.65 -9.52 1.88
C GLU A 86 15.16 -9.87 2.13
N SER A 87 14.53 -9.19 3.10
CA SER A 87 13.10 -9.39 3.39
C SER A 87 12.22 -8.86 2.27
N THR A 88 11.08 -9.49 2.05
CA THR A 88 10.04 -9.00 1.14
C THR A 88 8.86 -8.48 1.95
N ILE A 89 8.30 -7.33 1.54
CA ILE A 89 7.07 -6.78 2.10
C ILE A 89 6.07 -6.64 0.96
N THR A 90 4.87 -7.18 1.15
CA THR A 90 3.78 -7.10 0.20
C THR A 90 2.52 -6.56 0.87
N THR A 91 1.67 -5.92 0.09
CA THR A 91 0.31 -5.54 0.48
C THR A 91 -0.65 -6.09 -0.57
N THR A 92 -1.62 -6.89 -0.15
CA THR A 92 -2.67 -7.43 -1.03
C THR A 92 -3.98 -6.73 -0.74
N ALA A 93 -4.69 -6.31 -1.80
CA ALA A 93 -6.03 -5.74 -1.68
C ALA A 93 -6.92 -6.20 -2.83
N THR A 94 -8.21 -6.43 -2.55
CA THR A 94 -9.20 -6.82 -3.57
C THR A 94 -10.02 -5.60 -3.98
N LEU A 95 -9.70 -5.07 -5.16
CA LEU A 95 -10.38 -3.91 -5.73
C LEU A 95 -11.77 -4.32 -6.23
N ALA A 96 -12.79 -3.53 -5.87
CA ALA A 96 -14.17 -3.72 -6.31
C ALA A 96 -14.47 -2.98 -7.62
N GLU A 97 -13.68 -1.95 -7.95
CA GLU A 97 -13.86 -1.13 -9.13
C GLU A 97 -12.91 -1.54 -10.26
N ASP A 98 -13.45 -1.58 -11.47
CA ASP A 98 -12.70 -1.83 -12.71
C ASP A 98 -12.57 -0.54 -13.52
N THR A 99 -11.69 0.34 -13.08
CA THR A 99 -11.43 1.64 -13.70
C THR A 99 -10.31 1.56 -14.76
N PRO A 100 -10.16 2.55 -15.66
CA PRO A 100 -9.02 2.61 -16.57
C PRO A 100 -7.66 2.54 -15.82
N LEU A 101 -7.55 3.22 -14.67
CA LEU A 101 -6.34 3.18 -13.85
C LEU A 101 -6.09 1.77 -13.28
N THR A 102 -7.13 1.12 -12.76
CA THR A 102 -7.01 -0.25 -12.24
C THR A 102 -6.53 -1.21 -13.32
N ARG A 103 -7.06 -1.08 -14.56
CA ARG A 103 -6.62 -1.89 -15.70
C ARG A 103 -5.19 -1.58 -16.12
N LYS A 104 -4.83 -0.29 -16.19
CA LYS A 104 -3.46 0.14 -16.47
C LYS A 104 -2.46 -0.46 -15.47
N VAL A 105 -2.77 -0.40 -14.18
CA VAL A 105 -1.93 -1.00 -13.12
C VAL A 105 -1.88 -2.52 -13.26
N ALA A 106 -3.03 -3.16 -13.50
CA ALA A 106 -3.14 -4.62 -13.59
C ALA A 106 -2.47 -5.23 -14.81
N TYR A 107 -2.41 -4.50 -15.93
CA TYR A 107 -1.87 -4.99 -17.20
C TYR A 107 -0.53 -4.34 -17.58
N GLY A 108 -0.17 -3.22 -16.93
CA GLY A 108 1.05 -2.47 -17.25
C GLY A 108 1.01 -1.78 -18.62
N ALA A 109 -0.16 -1.64 -19.22
CA ALA A 109 -0.34 -1.12 -20.56
C ALA A 109 -1.47 -0.08 -20.63
N GLU A 110 -1.34 0.88 -21.55
CA GLU A 110 -2.42 1.79 -21.94
C GLU A 110 -3.31 1.12 -23.01
N PRO A 111 -4.58 1.48 -23.08
CA PRO A 111 -5.43 1.04 -24.16
C PRO A 111 -5.04 1.74 -25.48
N ASP A 112 -5.34 1.12 -26.60
CA ASP A 112 -5.26 1.75 -27.91
C ASP A 112 -6.36 2.82 -28.11
N GLU A 113 -6.42 3.43 -29.31
CA GLU A 113 -7.43 4.43 -29.67
C GLU A 113 -8.88 3.91 -29.61
N ASN A 114 -9.08 2.59 -29.64
CA ASN A 114 -10.38 1.91 -29.54
C ASN A 114 -10.69 1.45 -28.11
N GLY A 115 -9.82 1.73 -27.14
CA GLY A 115 -9.95 1.28 -25.75
C GLY A 115 -9.56 -0.18 -25.51
N VAL A 116 -8.81 -0.79 -26.44
CA VAL A 116 -8.36 -2.19 -26.37
C VAL A 116 -7.00 -2.29 -25.70
N TYR A 117 -6.89 -3.17 -24.70
CA TYR A 117 -5.63 -3.48 -24.02
C TYR A 117 -5.00 -4.73 -24.64
N GLY A 118 -3.72 -4.63 -25.06
CA GLY A 118 -2.90 -5.81 -25.30
C GLY A 118 -2.40 -6.36 -23.95
N VAL A 119 -2.77 -7.59 -23.61
CA VAL A 119 -2.39 -8.19 -22.32
C VAL A 119 -1.45 -9.36 -22.58
N ASP A 120 -0.17 -9.17 -22.30
CA ASP A 120 0.86 -10.20 -22.42
C ASP A 120 1.13 -10.90 -21.08
N THR A 121 0.87 -10.23 -19.96
CA THR A 121 1.08 -10.76 -18.61
C THR A 121 0.06 -10.18 -17.64
N LEU A 122 -0.19 -10.89 -16.55
CA LEU A 122 -0.98 -10.37 -15.41
C LEU A 122 -0.11 -9.78 -14.30
N THR A 123 1.21 -9.88 -14.43
CA THR A 123 2.19 -9.32 -13.49
C THR A 123 3.22 -8.49 -14.26
N PRO A 124 2.84 -7.27 -14.69
CA PRO A 124 3.72 -6.40 -15.46
C PRO A 124 4.94 -5.94 -14.65
N ASP A 125 6.10 -5.84 -15.30
CA ASP A 125 7.30 -5.25 -14.72
C ASP A 125 7.22 -3.71 -14.78
N ALA A 126 6.27 -3.15 -14.06
CA ALA A 126 6.05 -1.71 -13.99
C ALA A 126 6.12 -1.24 -12.53
N LYS A 127 6.88 -0.17 -12.30
CA LYS A 127 6.99 0.50 -11.00
C LYS A 127 5.96 1.61 -10.89
N TRP A 128 5.42 1.76 -9.69
CA TRP A 128 4.44 2.79 -9.35
C TRP A 128 4.86 3.51 -8.07
N MET A 129 4.66 4.82 -8.02
CA MET A 129 4.67 5.55 -6.76
C MET A 129 3.36 5.28 -6.04
N ALA A 130 3.44 4.78 -4.82
CA ALA A 130 2.29 4.35 -4.03
C ALA A 130 2.06 5.26 -2.83
N TYR A 131 0.80 5.51 -2.54
CA TYR A 131 0.33 6.08 -1.28
C TYR A 131 -0.79 5.21 -0.74
N TYR A 132 -0.64 4.80 0.53
CA TYR A 132 -1.65 4.04 1.26
C TYR A 132 -2.05 4.82 2.51
N GLU A 133 -3.34 4.90 2.77
CA GLU A 133 -3.89 5.56 3.95
C GLU A 133 -4.96 4.67 4.57
N GLU A 134 -4.92 4.54 5.89
CA GLU A 134 -5.90 3.83 6.69
C GLU A 134 -6.31 4.69 7.88
N ALA A 135 -7.62 4.98 7.99
CA ALA A 135 -8.19 5.75 9.08
C ALA A 135 -8.85 4.83 10.11
N TYR A 136 -8.61 5.12 11.37
CA TYR A 136 -9.09 4.36 12.50
C TYR A 136 -10.22 5.06 13.25
N LYS A 137 -11.02 4.29 13.97
CA LYS A 137 -12.12 4.80 14.81
C LYS A 137 -11.64 5.78 15.87
N SER A 138 -10.40 5.69 16.30
CA SER A 138 -9.75 6.63 17.23
C SER A 138 -9.56 8.04 16.65
N GLY A 139 -9.71 8.20 15.33
CA GLY A 139 -9.36 9.41 14.58
C GLY A 139 -7.89 9.46 14.15
N ARG A 140 -7.09 8.47 14.51
CA ARG A 140 -5.72 8.33 14.01
C ARG A 140 -5.75 7.88 12.55
N VAL A 141 -4.72 8.26 11.80
CA VAL A 141 -4.59 7.90 10.38
C VAL A 141 -3.17 7.43 10.12
N MET A 142 -3.03 6.16 9.72
CA MET A 142 -1.76 5.62 9.25
C MET A 142 -1.60 5.94 7.76
N ARG A 143 -0.40 6.33 7.38
CA ARG A 143 -0.04 6.70 6.00
C ARG A 143 1.29 6.09 5.64
N ARG A 144 1.36 5.51 4.43
CA ARG A 144 2.58 4.97 3.86
C ARG A 144 2.81 5.53 2.47
N ALA A 145 4.07 5.74 2.13
CA ALA A 145 4.47 6.13 0.79
C ALA A 145 5.75 5.41 0.39
N GLY A 146 5.83 4.95 -0.84
CA GLY A 146 6.97 4.21 -1.35
C GLY A 146 6.79 3.83 -2.81
N VAL A 147 7.61 2.92 -3.27
CA VAL A 147 7.54 2.37 -4.63
C VAL A 147 7.06 0.94 -4.58
N VAL A 148 6.11 0.60 -5.45
CA VAL A 148 5.57 -0.76 -5.55
C VAL A 148 5.61 -1.28 -6.98
N MET A 149 5.54 -2.61 -7.10
CA MET A 149 5.22 -3.31 -8.34
C MET A 149 4.14 -4.36 -8.07
N VAL A 150 3.36 -4.70 -9.10
CA VAL A 150 2.36 -5.78 -9.03
C VAL A 150 3.06 -7.12 -9.16
N THR A 151 2.90 -7.99 -8.16
CA THR A 151 3.49 -9.35 -8.16
C THR A 151 2.46 -10.46 -8.27
N ALA A 152 1.18 -10.15 -7.99
CA ALA A 152 0.07 -11.05 -8.30
C ALA A 152 -1.16 -10.24 -8.73
N ASN A 153 -1.93 -10.79 -9.65
CA ASN A 153 -3.16 -10.22 -10.18
C ASN A 153 -4.16 -11.35 -10.39
N GLU A 154 -5.12 -11.44 -9.50
CA GLU A 154 -6.09 -12.53 -9.44
C GLU A 154 -7.51 -11.96 -9.64
N PRO A 155 -8.00 -11.91 -10.89
CA PRO A 155 -9.38 -11.53 -11.15
C PRO A 155 -10.35 -12.53 -10.53
N GLY A 156 -11.29 -12.06 -9.73
CA GLY A 156 -12.31 -12.89 -9.12
C GLY A 156 -13.22 -13.58 -10.13
N GLN A 157 -13.86 -14.65 -9.69
CA GLN A 157 -14.87 -15.36 -10.49
C GLN A 157 -16.07 -14.46 -10.81
N SER A 158 -16.60 -14.57 -12.02
CA SER A 158 -17.83 -13.88 -12.39
C SER A 158 -19.03 -14.64 -11.85
N THR A 159 -19.63 -14.15 -10.75
CA THR A 159 -20.85 -14.70 -10.16
C THR A 159 -21.98 -13.72 -10.32
N ARG A 160 -23.16 -14.18 -10.74
CA ARG A 160 -24.32 -13.31 -10.96
C ARG A 160 -24.80 -12.72 -9.62
N GLY A 161 -24.87 -11.38 -9.54
CA GLY A 161 -25.36 -10.66 -8.37
C GLY A 161 -24.32 -10.40 -7.30
N GLU A 162 -23.05 -10.75 -7.53
CA GLU A 162 -21.93 -10.49 -6.63
C GLU A 162 -20.92 -9.51 -7.23
N VAL A 163 -20.16 -8.84 -6.38
CA VAL A 163 -19.07 -7.97 -6.83
C VAL A 163 -17.94 -8.85 -7.38
N LYS A 164 -17.57 -8.61 -8.63
CA LYS A 164 -16.38 -9.24 -9.20
C LYS A 164 -15.14 -8.46 -8.76
N GLY A 165 -14.53 -8.85 -7.65
CA GLY A 165 -13.30 -8.26 -7.18
C GLY A 165 -12.09 -8.63 -8.05
N ARG A 166 -11.03 -7.84 -7.94
CA ARG A 166 -9.70 -8.14 -8.49
C ARG A 166 -8.67 -8.02 -7.36
N ALA A 167 -8.11 -9.13 -6.91
CA ALA A 167 -7.04 -9.11 -5.93
C ALA A 167 -5.71 -8.75 -6.63
N LEU A 168 -5.08 -7.67 -6.15
CA LEU A 168 -3.76 -7.26 -6.55
C LEU A 168 -2.81 -7.34 -5.35
N THR A 169 -1.65 -7.97 -5.56
CA THR A 169 -0.57 -7.97 -4.58
C THR A 169 0.52 -7.03 -5.06
N PHE A 170 0.82 -6.05 -4.22
CA PHE A 170 1.86 -5.05 -4.43
C PHE A 170 3.08 -5.42 -3.60
N LYS A 171 4.23 -5.56 -4.23
CA LYS A 171 5.53 -5.70 -3.55
C LYS A 171 6.15 -4.32 -3.38
N TRP A 172 6.50 -3.97 -2.15
CA TRP A 172 7.24 -2.76 -1.84
C TRP A 172 8.72 -2.92 -2.21
N LEU A 173 9.23 -1.99 -2.97
CA LEU A 173 10.60 -2.00 -3.48
C LEU A 173 11.47 -1.03 -2.68
N ALA A 174 12.69 -1.46 -2.35
CA ALA A 174 13.71 -0.51 -1.91
C ALA A 174 14.05 0.43 -3.07
N ASP A 175 13.97 1.74 -2.83
CA ASP A 175 14.16 2.74 -3.88
C ASP A 175 14.98 3.93 -3.38
N GLU A 176 15.85 4.47 -4.25
CA GLU A 176 16.72 5.61 -3.92
C GLU A 176 15.91 6.88 -3.58
N ASN A 177 14.71 7.03 -4.13
CA ASN A 177 13.82 8.14 -3.77
C ASN A 177 13.39 8.11 -2.30
N TYR A 178 13.49 6.96 -1.65
CA TYR A 178 13.18 6.76 -0.24
C TYR A 178 14.40 6.29 0.57
N ASP A 179 15.59 6.75 0.20
CA ASP A 179 16.87 6.45 0.86
C ASP A 179 17.13 4.94 1.01
N GLY A 180 16.69 4.14 0.04
CA GLY A 180 16.77 2.69 0.04
C GLY A 180 15.72 2.00 0.93
N HIS A 181 14.80 2.73 1.55
CA HIS A 181 13.69 2.14 2.27
C HIS A 181 12.61 1.62 1.31
N LYS A 182 11.89 0.59 1.73
CA LYS A 182 10.75 0.05 0.98
C LYS A 182 9.54 0.98 1.00
N TYR A 183 9.32 1.64 2.13
CA TYR A 183 8.33 2.72 2.29
C TYR A 183 8.69 3.59 3.50
N ILE A 184 8.12 4.77 3.55
CA ILE A 184 8.05 5.62 4.74
C ILE A 184 6.64 5.51 5.33
N GLU A 185 6.54 5.51 6.66
CA GLU A 185 5.27 5.44 7.36
C GLU A 185 5.17 6.55 8.40
N ALA A 186 3.99 7.12 8.53
CA ALA A 186 3.65 8.06 9.58
C ALA A 186 2.23 7.81 10.10
N VAL A 187 2.02 8.04 11.39
CA VAL A 187 0.70 7.99 12.00
C VAL A 187 0.33 9.37 12.50
N TYR A 188 -0.66 9.97 11.86
CA TYR A 188 -1.29 11.19 12.38
C TYR A 188 -2.12 10.84 13.62
N ASP A 189 -1.93 11.64 14.70
CA ASP A 189 -2.69 11.48 15.93
C ASP A 189 -3.29 12.85 16.34
N PRO A 190 -4.61 13.03 16.22
CA PRO A 190 -5.24 14.31 16.54
C PRO A 190 -5.05 14.73 18.00
N ALA A 191 -4.89 13.78 18.92
CA ALA A 191 -4.68 14.08 20.34
C ALA A 191 -3.30 14.71 20.60
N LYS A 192 -2.29 14.35 19.81
CA LYS A 192 -0.93 14.93 19.94
C LYS A 192 -0.85 16.36 19.39
N VAL A 193 -1.68 16.70 18.39
CA VAL A 193 -1.68 18.04 17.78
C VAL A 193 -2.34 19.06 18.72
N LEU A 194 -3.34 18.64 19.49
CA LEU A 194 -4.06 19.51 20.44
C LEU A 194 -3.27 19.78 21.74
N SER A 195 -2.22 19.03 22.01
CA SER A 195 -1.40 19.13 23.22
C SER A 195 -0.17 20.05 23.10
N MET A 196 -0.03 20.74 21.98
CA MET A 196 1.00 21.77 21.70
C MET A 196 0.40 23.17 21.77
#